data_50522d968822ed311f4e8b4387b53ce2
#
_entry.id   50522d968822ed311f4e8b4387b53ce2
#
_cell.length_a   1.000
_cell.length_b   1.000
_cell.length_c   1.000
_cell.angle_alpha   90.00
_cell.angle_beta   90.00
_cell.angle_gamma   90.00
#
_symmetry.space_group_name_H-M   'P 1'
#
loop_
_entity.id
_entity.type
_entity.pdbx_description
1 polymer ?
#
loop_
_entity_poly.entity_id
_entity_poly.type
_entity_poly.pdbx_seq_one_letter_code
_entity_poly.pdbx_strand_id
1 'polypeptide(L)' 'MTEKQKKIWITGASSGIGKAVALKFSHEGWKVAVSARRKELLDELAKNPNIVSFPLDVTNRNQINEVFKNILSEFSDLD' A
#
# COMPACT_ATOMS: atom_id res chain seq x y z
N MET A 1 22.22 -4.86 -15.20
CA MET A 1 22.06 -4.68 -13.75
C MET A 1 20.64 -4.37 -13.40
N THR A 2 20.11 -5.06 -12.43
CA THR A 2 18.73 -4.85 -12.03
C THR A 2 18.68 -3.99 -10.78
N GLU A 3 17.95 -2.89 -10.86
CA GLU A 3 17.69 -2.08 -9.69
C GLU A 3 16.59 -2.74 -8.87
N LYS A 4 16.72 -2.60 -7.56
CA LYS A 4 15.68 -3.02 -6.65
C LYS A 4 14.42 -2.22 -6.93
N GLN A 5 13.29 -2.88 -7.00
CA GLN A 5 12.01 -2.20 -7.12
C GLN A 5 11.75 -1.38 -5.87
N LYS A 6 11.45 -0.10 -6.03
CA LYS A 6 11.14 0.77 -4.91
C LYS A 6 9.77 0.44 -4.34
N LYS A 7 9.61 0.64 -3.05
CA LYS A 7 8.39 0.28 -2.33
C LYS A 7 7.92 1.44 -1.49
N ILE A 8 6.60 1.59 -1.37
CA ILE A 8 6.00 2.67 -0.59
C ILE A 8 4.70 2.18 0.05
N TRP A 9 4.40 2.68 1.25
CA TRP A 9 3.16 2.39 1.95
C TRP A 9 2.38 3.69 2.09
N ILE A 10 1.16 3.71 1.57
CA ILE A 10 0.30 4.89 1.58
C ILE A 10 -0.93 4.59 2.43
N THR A 11 -1.13 5.36 3.50
CA THR A 11 -2.35 5.29 4.30
C THR A 11 -3.35 6.31 3.78
N GLY A 12 -4.64 6.07 4.01
CA GLY A 12 -5.68 6.95 3.50
C GLY A 12 -5.84 6.88 1.99
N ALA A 13 -5.47 5.76 1.39
CA ALA A 13 -5.45 5.62 -0.05
C ALA A 13 -6.83 5.60 -0.71
N SER A 14 -7.89 5.53 0.09
CA SER A 14 -9.26 5.59 -0.46
C SER A 14 -9.70 7.03 -0.77
N SER A 15 -8.98 8.03 -0.26
CA SER A 15 -9.28 9.43 -0.56
C SER A 15 -8.74 9.82 -1.93
N GLY A 16 -9.24 10.93 -2.48
CA GLY A 16 -8.82 11.38 -3.80
C GLY A 16 -7.31 11.55 -3.92
N ILE A 17 -6.71 12.22 -2.94
CA ILE A 17 -5.26 12.49 -2.97
C ILE A 17 -4.45 11.22 -2.80
N GLY A 18 -4.79 10.40 -1.80
CA GLY A 18 -4.07 9.16 -1.55
C GLY A 18 -4.17 8.19 -2.72
N LYS A 19 -5.36 8.10 -3.32
CA LYS A 19 -5.57 7.26 -4.49
C LYS A 19 -4.70 7.72 -5.66
N ALA A 20 -4.68 9.03 -5.93
CA ALA A 20 -3.89 9.57 -7.03
C ALA A 20 -2.41 9.32 -6.84
N VAL A 21 -1.91 9.47 -5.60
CA VAL A 21 -0.50 9.21 -5.28
C VAL A 21 -0.18 7.73 -5.50
N ALA A 22 -1.05 6.83 -5.03
CA ALA A 22 -0.83 5.40 -5.19
C ALA A 22 -0.75 5.01 -6.66
N LEU A 23 -1.67 5.53 -7.47
CA LEU A 23 -1.67 5.24 -8.90
C LEU A 23 -0.42 5.77 -9.59
N LYS A 24 0.02 6.97 -9.21
CA LYS A 24 1.21 7.55 -9.81
C LYS A 24 2.45 6.71 -9.52
N PHE A 25 2.66 6.32 -8.27
CA PHE A 25 3.82 5.50 -7.92
C PHE A 25 3.76 4.13 -8.58
N SER A 26 2.59 3.52 -8.63
CA SER A 26 2.48 2.21 -9.28
C SER A 26 2.76 2.33 -10.78
N HIS A 27 2.34 3.43 -11.39
CA HIS A 27 2.59 3.68 -12.80
C HIS A 27 4.08 3.86 -13.09
N GLU A 28 4.84 4.35 -12.11
CA GLU A 28 6.28 4.51 -12.23
C GLU A 28 7.06 3.25 -11.84
N GLY A 29 6.37 2.15 -11.62
CA GLY A 29 7.02 0.88 -11.35
C GLY A 29 7.29 0.58 -9.89
N TRP A 30 6.82 1.41 -8.97
CA TRP A 30 6.97 1.15 -7.54
C TRP A 30 5.98 0.07 -7.10
N LYS A 31 6.39 -0.72 -6.12
CA LYS A 31 5.46 -1.60 -5.43
C LYS A 31 4.80 -0.81 -4.32
N VAL A 32 3.48 -0.76 -4.32
CA VAL A 32 2.72 0.15 -3.46
C VAL A 32 1.82 -0.65 -2.53
N ALA A 33 1.99 -0.44 -1.22
CA ALA A 33 1.06 -0.93 -0.22
C ALA A 33 0.07 0.18 0.08
N VAL A 34 -1.22 -0.13 0.04
CA VAL A 34 -2.27 0.86 0.30
C VAL A 34 -3.12 0.42 1.47
N SER A 35 -3.43 1.36 2.34
CA SER A 35 -4.24 1.10 3.53
C SER A 35 -5.31 2.16 3.70
N ALA A 36 -6.50 1.72 4.07
CA ALA A 36 -7.62 2.58 4.40
C ALA A 36 -8.65 1.72 5.12
N ARG A 37 -9.67 2.37 5.68
CA ARG A 37 -10.71 1.64 6.41
C ARG A 37 -11.61 0.84 5.49
N ARG A 38 -11.87 1.33 4.29
CA ARG A 38 -12.79 0.70 3.35
C ARG A 38 -12.05 -0.26 2.41
N LYS A 39 -12.25 -1.52 2.67
CA LYS A 39 -11.60 -2.57 1.89
C LYS A 39 -12.00 -2.52 0.41
N GLU A 40 -13.27 -2.24 0.11
CA GLU A 40 -13.76 -2.22 -1.27
C GLU A 40 -13.01 -1.23 -2.16
N LEU A 41 -12.69 -0.06 -1.59
CA LEU A 41 -11.96 0.96 -2.33
C LEU A 41 -10.50 0.55 -2.55
N LEU A 42 -9.92 -0.13 -1.56
CA LEU A 42 -8.57 -0.66 -1.70
C LEU A 42 -8.51 -1.79 -2.72
N ASP A 43 -9.53 -2.64 -2.74
CA ASP A 43 -9.57 -3.75 -3.69
C ASP A 43 -9.62 -3.24 -5.12
N GLU A 44 -10.27 -2.12 -5.34
CA GLU A 44 -10.30 -1.51 -6.66
C GLU A 44 -8.89 -1.07 -7.08
N LEU A 45 -8.14 -0.45 -6.17
CA LEU A 45 -6.76 -0.08 -6.44
C LEU A 45 -5.87 -1.31 -6.65
N ALA A 46 -6.12 -2.36 -5.90
CA ALA A 46 -5.30 -3.56 -5.93
C ALA A 46 -5.48 -4.39 -7.21
N LYS A 47 -6.39 -4.00 -8.07
CA LYS A 47 -6.45 -4.57 -9.42
C LYS A 47 -5.21 -4.24 -10.21
N ASN A 48 -4.51 -3.17 -9.84
CA ASN A 48 -3.20 -2.86 -10.41
C ASN A 48 -2.17 -3.83 -9.86
N PRO A 49 -1.39 -4.52 -10.71
CA PRO A 49 -0.47 -5.56 -10.22
C PRO A 49 0.64 -5.04 -9.30
N ASN A 50 0.91 -3.74 -9.30
CA ASN A 50 1.91 -3.15 -8.42
C ASN A 50 1.33 -2.70 -7.07
N ILE A 51 0.03 -2.83 -6.86
CA ILE A 51 -0.63 -2.36 -5.64
C ILE A 51 -1.15 -3.54 -4.84
N VAL A 52 -0.79 -3.58 -3.55
CA VAL A 52 -1.27 -4.59 -2.62
C VAL A 52 -2.08 -3.90 -1.53
N SER A 53 -3.28 -4.39 -1.25
CA SER A 53 -4.15 -3.78 -0.26
C SER A 53 -3.94 -4.38 1.14
N PHE A 54 -3.88 -3.49 2.13
CA PHE A 54 -3.80 -3.85 3.54
C PHE A 54 -4.84 -3.02 4.29
N PRO A 55 -6.09 -3.49 4.40
CA PRO A 55 -7.12 -2.75 5.11
C PRO A 55 -6.70 -2.43 6.54
N LEU A 56 -6.91 -1.21 6.98
CA LEU A 56 -6.39 -0.75 8.26
C LEU A 56 -7.21 0.41 8.80
N ASP A 57 -7.58 0.33 10.07
CA ASP A 57 -8.11 1.46 10.81
C ASP A 57 -6.94 2.11 11.57
N VAL A 58 -6.53 3.30 11.12
CA VAL A 58 -5.37 3.97 11.69
C VAL A 58 -5.56 4.40 13.15
N THR A 59 -6.78 4.34 13.67
CA THR A 59 -7.02 4.62 15.08
C THR A 59 -6.74 3.42 15.97
N ASN A 60 -6.48 2.26 15.41
CA ASN A 60 -6.21 1.04 16.15
C ASN A 60 -4.72 0.70 16.10
N ARG A 61 -4.00 0.96 17.20
CA ARG A 61 -2.55 0.75 17.26
C ARG A 61 -2.13 -0.69 17.02
N ASN A 62 -2.89 -1.63 17.57
CA ASN A 62 -2.56 -3.04 17.39
C ASN A 62 -2.65 -3.44 15.92
N GLN A 63 -3.66 -2.91 15.24
CA GLN A 63 -3.85 -3.19 13.83
C GLN A 63 -2.73 -2.57 13.00
N ILE A 64 -2.28 -1.37 13.36
CA ILE A 64 -1.17 -0.72 12.67
C ILE A 64 0.09 -1.58 12.74
N ASN A 65 0.42 -2.07 13.93
CA ASN A 65 1.60 -2.91 14.12
C ASN A 65 1.50 -4.21 13.33
N GLU A 66 0.33 -4.83 13.33
CA GLU A 66 0.10 -6.06 12.60
C GLU A 66 0.24 -5.87 11.09
N VAL A 67 -0.37 -4.80 10.58
CA VAL A 67 -0.29 -4.49 9.15
C VAL A 67 1.15 -4.17 8.77
N PHE A 68 1.87 -3.44 9.62
CA PHE A 68 3.28 -3.15 9.35
C PHE A 68 4.10 -4.42 9.23
N LYS A 69 3.87 -5.38 10.13
CA LYS A 69 4.55 -6.69 10.05
C LYS A 69 4.20 -7.42 8.76
N ASN A 70 2.93 -7.37 8.36
CA ASN A 70 2.49 -8.01 7.12
C ASN A 70 3.14 -7.37 5.91
N ILE A 71 3.28 -6.05 5.92
CA ILE A 71 3.94 -5.34 4.83
C ILE A 71 5.41 -5.71 4.75
N LEU A 72 6.08 -5.79 5.90
CA LEU A 72 7.49 -6.18 5.93
C LEU A 72 7.68 -7.59 5.39
N SER A 73 6.75 -8.49 5.71
CA SER A 73 6.80 -9.86 5.20
C SER A 73 6.56 -9.92 3.70
N GLU A 74 5.57 -9.18 3.21
CA GLU A 74 5.23 -9.15 1.79
C GLU A 74 6.28 -8.39 0.98
N PHE A 75 6.79 -7.31 1.54
CA PHE A 75 7.80 -6.46 0.90
C PHE A 75 9.12 -6.67 1.63
N SER A 76 9.69 -7.84 1.52
CA SER A 76 10.85 -8.26 2.33
C SER A 76 12.04 -7.30 2.29
N ASP A 77 12.10 -6.44 1.30
CA ASP A 77 13.17 -5.47 1.14
C ASP A 77 12.67 -4.04 1.29
N LEU A 78 11.71 -3.81 2.15
CA LEU A 78 11.18 -2.47 2.36
C LEU A 78 12.29 -1.56 2.88
N ASP A 79 12.49 -0.48 2.19
CA ASP A 79 13.53 0.51 2.54
C ASP A 79 13.03 1.53 3.55
#